data_6d29d2d30acfa2ae3fdd78dbb7a8556f
#
_entry.id   6d29d2d30acfa2ae3fdd78dbb7a8556f
#
_cell.length_a   1.000
_cell.length_b   1.000
_cell.length_c   1.000
_cell.angle_alpha   90.00
_cell.angle_beta   90.00
_cell.angle_gamma   90.00
#
_symmetry.space_group_name_H-M   'P 1'
#
loop_
_entity.id
_entity.type
_entity.pdbx_description
1 polymer ?
#
loop_
_entity_poly.entity_id
_entity_poly.type
_entity_poly.pdbx_seq_one_letter_code
_entity_poly.pdbx_strand_id
1 'polypeptide(L)'
;GIRIYKNNEQKNNKAMEKNLYIDASHPDETRVVLKENGNIEDYEFETTKNNLIKNNIYLGKVSRVEPSLQAAFIDFGRERHGFLSFNDIQSDYYQIPSSDLNKIKKEEEKLREELAKKSEEEDISIKDNEISVSEENKEKNLDLDNQNIVDHNKAKIPSKRYKIQEVIKPNQVILVQVLKDERGLKGAALTTFISIAGKYIVLMPNTPKGGGISRKIFNFGERKKIRSILNEIKIPKEMGLIVRTAGSNKTKNDIEHDLTSLIENWNKIKEIAMNSIAPSLIHQESDIIKRTLRDIYDDDTKNIIVQGNEGYQKAKNFMKILMPKNVKKIKKYREKQPLFIKENIEEKLNEIYDTQVKLNSGGYLVINPTEALVSIDINSGKSIRQKNVESTALDTNLEAAEEIARQIKIRDLSGLIIIDFI
;
A
#
# COMPACT_ATOMS: atom_id res chain seq x y z
N GLY A 1 -38.25 21.96 -35.89
CA GLY A 1 -38.17 20.82 -34.93
C GLY A 1 -36.81 20.11 -34.91
N ILE A 2 -35.70 20.73 -35.41
CA ILE A 2 -34.38 20.02 -35.48
C ILE A 2 -33.23 20.82 -34.83
N ARG A 3 -33.54 21.89 -34.07
CA ARG A 3 -32.47 22.74 -33.47
C ARG A 3 -32.33 22.59 -31.96
N ILE A 4 -33.11 21.73 -31.30
CA ILE A 4 -33.08 21.61 -29.81
C ILE A 4 -32.27 20.38 -29.32
N TYR A 5 -31.95 19.42 -30.19
CA TYR A 5 -31.21 18.20 -29.78
C TYR A 5 -29.68 18.30 -29.84
N LYS A 6 -29.10 19.38 -30.38
CA LYS A 6 -27.63 19.54 -30.48
C LYS A 6 -26.98 20.28 -29.29
N ASN A 7 -27.78 20.83 -28.37
CA ASN A 7 -27.23 21.60 -27.23
C ASN A 7 -27.05 20.82 -25.92
N ASN A 8 -27.46 19.56 -25.85
CA ASN A 8 -27.31 18.74 -24.62
C ASN A 8 -26.09 17.80 -24.63
N GLU A 9 -25.45 17.58 -25.80
CA GLU A 9 -24.20 16.77 -25.82
C GLU A 9 -22.92 17.58 -25.56
N GLN A 10 -22.99 18.90 -25.56
CA GLN A 10 -21.81 19.76 -25.30
C GLN A 10 -21.62 20.13 -23.81
N LYS A 11 -22.49 19.71 -22.90
CA LYS A 11 -22.36 20.00 -21.44
C LYS A 11 -21.71 18.90 -20.62
N ASN A 12 -21.45 17.72 -21.16
CA ASN A 12 -20.87 16.58 -20.43
C ASN A 12 -19.41 16.24 -20.75
N ASN A 13 -18.72 17.07 -21.51
CA ASN A 13 -17.26 16.94 -21.70
C ASN A 13 -16.49 17.95 -20.83
N LYS A 14 -16.82 18.08 -19.56
CA LYS A 14 -15.85 18.60 -18.59
C LYS A 14 -14.84 17.49 -18.40
N ALA A 15 -13.71 17.58 -19.13
CA ALA A 15 -12.64 16.62 -19.01
C ALA A 15 -12.37 16.37 -17.53
N MET A 16 -12.41 15.09 -17.10
CA MET A 16 -12.11 14.69 -15.73
C MET A 16 -10.80 15.34 -15.31
N GLU A 17 -10.85 16.24 -14.33
CA GLU A 17 -9.69 16.99 -13.89
C GLU A 17 -9.19 16.39 -12.58
N LYS A 18 -8.11 15.63 -12.69
CA LYS A 18 -7.43 14.98 -11.57
C LYS A 18 -6.08 15.63 -11.34
N ASN A 19 -5.90 16.24 -10.18
CA ASN A 19 -4.68 16.94 -9.80
C ASN A 19 -4.23 16.50 -8.40
N LEU A 20 -2.92 16.50 -8.21
CA LEU A 20 -2.29 16.24 -6.94
C LEU A 20 -1.75 17.56 -6.37
N TYR A 21 -2.09 17.87 -5.14
CA TYR A 21 -1.69 19.08 -4.44
C TYR A 21 -0.84 18.73 -3.23
N ILE A 22 0.34 19.33 -3.14
CA ILE A 22 1.30 19.10 -2.06
C ILE A 22 1.61 20.43 -1.40
N ASP A 23 1.25 20.55 -0.12
CA ASP A 23 1.62 21.66 0.72
C ASP A 23 2.79 21.29 1.63
N ALA A 24 3.99 21.69 1.24
CA ALA A 24 5.24 21.54 1.95
C ALA A 24 5.83 22.91 2.34
N SER A 25 4.98 23.89 2.59
CA SER A 25 5.39 25.25 2.99
C SER A 25 5.79 25.34 4.45
N HIS A 26 5.28 24.44 5.29
CA HIS A 26 5.59 24.37 6.71
C HIS A 26 6.77 23.42 6.97
N PRO A 27 7.76 23.82 7.79
CA PRO A 27 8.92 22.96 8.07
C PRO A 27 8.56 21.68 8.82
N ASP A 28 7.48 21.71 9.62
CA ASP A 28 7.10 20.61 10.52
C ASP A 28 5.94 19.77 10.01
N GLU A 29 5.32 20.16 8.89
CA GLU A 29 4.15 19.46 8.36
C GLU A 29 4.13 19.49 6.83
N THR A 30 3.87 18.37 6.23
CA THR A 30 3.58 18.24 4.80
C THR A 30 2.22 17.59 4.62
N ARG A 31 1.36 18.18 3.80
CA ARG A 31 0.03 17.69 3.50
C ARG A 31 -0.12 17.42 2.02
N VAL A 32 -0.80 16.35 1.68
CA VAL A 32 -1.02 15.90 0.31
C VAL A 32 -2.49 15.62 0.07
N VAL A 33 -3.03 16.14 -1.02
CA VAL A 33 -4.43 15.93 -1.42
C VAL A 33 -4.49 15.54 -2.90
N LEU A 34 -5.16 14.44 -3.18
CA LEU A 34 -5.61 14.09 -4.52
C LEU A 34 -7.04 14.61 -4.70
N LYS A 35 -7.24 15.47 -5.70
CA LYS A 35 -8.54 16.07 -6.01
C LYS A 35 -8.97 15.67 -7.42
N GLU A 36 -10.17 15.12 -7.54
CA GLU A 36 -10.77 14.72 -8.80
C GLU A 36 -12.17 15.34 -8.93
N ASN A 37 -12.40 16.03 -10.05
CA ASN A 37 -13.69 16.69 -10.34
C ASN A 37 -14.21 17.61 -9.21
N GLY A 38 -13.28 18.22 -8.46
CA GLY A 38 -13.62 19.10 -7.35
C GLY A 38 -13.74 18.40 -6.00
N ASN A 39 -13.72 17.07 -5.93
CA ASN A 39 -13.80 16.29 -4.69
C ASN A 39 -12.42 15.81 -4.23
N ILE A 40 -12.25 15.69 -2.92
CA ILE A 40 -11.05 15.08 -2.35
C ILE A 40 -11.22 13.56 -2.42
N GLU A 41 -10.29 12.89 -3.12
CA GLU A 41 -10.25 11.43 -3.25
C GLU A 41 -9.25 10.78 -2.32
N ASP A 42 -8.21 11.52 -1.92
CA ASP A 42 -7.19 11.05 -1.00
C ASP A 42 -6.59 12.22 -0.23
N TYR A 43 -6.30 11.98 1.05
CA TYR A 43 -5.65 12.95 1.92
C TYR A 43 -4.67 12.26 2.85
N GLU A 44 -3.44 12.72 2.84
CA GLU A 44 -2.39 12.28 3.77
C GLU A 44 -1.64 13.47 4.34
N PHE A 45 -1.14 13.31 5.55
CA PHE A 45 -0.25 14.28 6.16
C PHE A 45 0.86 13.61 6.96
N GLU A 46 1.98 14.29 7.09
CA GLU A 46 3.12 13.86 7.87
C GLU A 46 3.64 15.03 8.69
N THR A 47 3.90 14.78 9.97
CA THR A 47 4.49 15.77 10.88
C THR A 47 5.82 15.26 11.41
N THR A 48 6.75 16.18 11.72
CA THR A 48 8.07 15.82 12.29
C THR A 48 7.95 15.10 13.63
N LYS A 49 6.84 15.31 14.37
CA LYS A 49 6.59 14.69 15.67
C LYS A 49 6.07 13.25 15.59
N ASN A 50 5.40 12.91 14.50
CA ASN A 50 4.78 11.58 14.29
C ASN A 50 5.44 10.85 13.13
N ASN A 51 6.74 10.62 13.23
CA ASN A 51 7.44 9.79 12.24
C ASN A 51 7.04 8.33 12.41
N LEU A 52 6.20 7.85 11.51
CA LEU A 52 5.90 6.44 11.37
C LEU A 52 7.20 5.70 11.03
N ILE A 53 7.48 4.63 11.75
CA ILE A 53 8.66 3.79 11.52
C ILE A 53 8.37 2.56 10.68
N LYS A 54 7.10 2.35 10.32
CA LYS A 54 6.70 1.24 9.45
C LYS A 54 7.53 1.22 8.17
N ASN A 55 7.96 0.03 7.79
CA ASN A 55 8.86 -0.27 6.66
C ASN A 55 10.31 0.22 6.81
N ASN A 56 10.67 0.96 7.85
CA ASN A 56 12.07 1.28 8.12
C ASN A 56 12.86 -0.01 8.38
N ILE A 57 14.12 0.01 7.96
CA ILE A 57 15.04 -1.12 8.14
C ILE A 57 16.12 -0.71 9.14
N TYR A 58 16.33 -1.55 10.12
CA TYR A 58 17.30 -1.36 11.20
C TYR A 58 18.26 -2.53 11.27
N LEU A 59 19.48 -2.24 11.67
CA LEU A 59 20.38 -3.25 12.21
C LEU A 59 20.08 -3.36 13.70
N GLY A 60 19.55 -4.50 14.12
CA GLY A 60 19.14 -4.74 15.50
C GLY A 60 20.00 -5.79 16.16
N LYS A 61 19.91 -5.85 17.49
CA LYS A 61 20.61 -6.81 18.34
C LYS A 61 19.59 -7.59 19.16
N VAL A 62 19.68 -8.91 19.17
CA VAL A 62 18.83 -9.75 19.98
C VAL A 62 19.08 -9.45 21.46
N SER A 63 18.08 -8.89 22.14
CA SER A 63 18.14 -8.58 23.57
C SER A 63 17.88 -9.83 24.40
N ARG A 64 16.77 -10.53 24.10
CA ARG A 64 16.39 -11.77 24.76
C ARG A 64 15.58 -12.66 23.83
N VAL A 65 15.61 -13.95 24.09
CA VAL A 65 14.77 -14.95 23.44
C VAL A 65 13.71 -15.42 24.41
N GLU A 66 12.46 -15.49 23.99
CA GLU A 66 11.32 -15.91 24.79
C GLU A 66 10.74 -17.24 24.22
N PRO A 67 11.16 -18.38 24.80
CA PRO A 67 10.75 -19.68 24.28
C PRO A 67 9.25 -19.95 24.35
N SER A 68 8.57 -19.40 25.34
CA SER A 68 7.11 -19.58 25.52
C SER A 68 6.31 -18.96 24.39
N LEU A 69 6.79 -17.86 23.81
CA LEU A 69 6.18 -17.15 22.68
C LEU A 69 6.77 -17.55 21.34
N GLN A 70 7.81 -18.39 21.31
CA GLN A 70 8.62 -18.66 20.11
C GLN A 70 8.96 -17.35 19.39
N ALA A 71 9.52 -16.40 20.12
CA ALA A 71 9.84 -15.05 19.66
C ALA A 71 11.15 -14.54 20.29
N ALA A 72 11.73 -13.53 19.66
CA ALA A 72 12.85 -12.77 20.20
C ALA A 72 12.46 -11.29 20.35
N PHE A 73 13.06 -10.63 21.34
CA PHE A 73 12.97 -9.19 21.51
C PHE A 73 14.26 -8.56 21.00
N ILE A 74 14.11 -7.56 20.16
CA ILE A 74 15.21 -6.94 19.41
C ILE A 74 15.38 -5.50 19.89
N ASP A 75 16.59 -5.18 20.32
CA ASP A 75 17.03 -3.80 20.46
C ASP A 75 17.40 -3.25 19.09
N PHE A 76 16.61 -2.31 18.59
CA PHE A 76 16.82 -1.67 17.28
C PHE A 76 17.02 -0.14 17.40
N GLY A 77 17.38 0.32 18.61
CA GLY A 77 17.68 1.72 18.89
C GLY A 77 16.48 2.57 19.28
N ARG A 78 15.37 1.94 19.64
CA ARG A 78 14.18 2.61 20.19
C ARG A 78 14.04 2.31 21.67
N GLU A 79 13.26 3.13 22.37
CA GLU A 79 12.99 2.95 23.79
C GLU A 79 12.40 1.56 24.11
N ARG A 80 11.54 1.07 23.23
CA ARG A 80 10.94 -0.26 23.35
C ARG A 80 11.56 -1.23 22.38
N HIS A 81 11.89 -2.43 22.85
CA HIS A 81 12.37 -3.51 22.00
C HIS A 81 11.27 -4.00 21.06
N GLY A 82 11.65 -4.32 19.85
CA GLY A 82 10.73 -4.89 18.86
C GLY A 82 10.50 -6.38 19.06
N PHE A 83 9.30 -6.84 18.71
CA PHE A 83 8.90 -8.24 18.74
C PHE A 83 9.19 -8.90 17.39
N LEU A 84 9.95 -9.99 17.40
CA LEU A 84 10.30 -10.77 16.24
C LEU A 84 9.85 -12.21 16.44
N SER A 85 8.82 -12.63 15.70
CA SER A 85 8.34 -14.02 15.71
C SER A 85 9.33 -14.97 15.06
N PHE A 86 9.42 -16.21 15.53
CA PHE A 86 10.28 -17.23 14.92
C PHE A 86 9.98 -17.44 13.43
N ASN A 87 8.71 -17.35 13.03
CA ASN A 87 8.29 -17.47 11.63
C ASN A 87 8.77 -16.31 10.74
N ASP A 88 9.16 -15.18 11.34
CA ASP A 88 9.65 -13.98 10.67
C ASP A 88 11.19 -13.92 10.64
N ILE A 89 11.87 -14.98 11.08
CA ILE A 89 13.33 -15.09 11.06
C ILE A 89 13.78 -15.96 9.88
N GLN A 90 14.61 -15.38 9.03
CA GLN A 90 15.23 -16.10 7.91
C GLN A 90 16.23 -17.14 8.40
N SER A 91 16.29 -18.30 7.74
CA SER A 91 17.16 -19.42 8.09
C SER A 91 18.66 -19.09 8.08
N ASP A 92 19.07 -18.07 7.33
CA ASP A 92 20.46 -17.61 7.31
C ASP A 92 20.97 -17.10 8.67
N TYR A 93 20.07 -16.70 9.56
CA TYR A 93 20.40 -16.26 10.92
C TYR A 93 20.51 -17.41 11.92
N TYR A 94 20.18 -18.65 11.53
CA TYR A 94 20.20 -19.79 12.42
C TYR A 94 21.63 -20.24 12.73
N GLN A 95 21.95 -20.31 14.00
CA GLN A 95 23.24 -20.82 14.49
C GLN A 95 23.18 -22.32 14.68
N ILE A 96 23.18 -23.06 13.59
CA ILE A 96 23.12 -24.52 13.53
C ILE A 96 24.23 -25.10 12.66
N PRO A 97 24.51 -26.40 12.75
CA PRO A 97 25.50 -27.04 11.87
C PRO A 97 25.18 -26.83 10.39
N SER A 98 26.22 -26.60 9.59
CA SER A 98 26.08 -26.33 8.14
C SER A 98 25.38 -27.43 7.36
N SER A 99 25.48 -28.70 7.81
CA SER A 99 24.74 -29.82 7.23
C SER A 99 23.22 -29.68 7.35
N ASP A 100 22.76 -29.18 8.49
CA ASP A 100 21.34 -29.00 8.74
C ASP A 100 20.81 -27.72 8.10
N LEU A 101 21.62 -26.65 8.08
CA LEU A 101 21.30 -25.45 7.35
C LEU A 101 21.11 -25.73 5.84
N ASN A 102 22.00 -26.55 5.25
CA ASN A 102 21.87 -26.95 3.86
C ASN A 102 20.62 -27.79 3.56
N LYS A 103 20.17 -28.61 4.52
CA LYS A 103 18.90 -29.35 4.39
C LYS A 103 17.71 -28.39 4.40
N ILE A 104 17.70 -27.44 5.34
CA ILE A 104 16.64 -26.40 5.43
C ILE A 104 16.58 -25.60 4.14
N LYS A 105 17.71 -25.14 3.62
CA LYS A 105 17.76 -24.38 2.35
C LYS A 105 17.22 -25.18 1.16
N LYS A 106 17.52 -26.46 1.07
CA LYS A 106 16.99 -27.34 0.02
C LYS A 106 15.47 -27.54 0.15
N GLU A 107 14.96 -27.63 1.38
CA GLU A 107 13.52 -27.72 1.64
C GLU A 107 12.81 -26.40 1.29
N GLU A 108 13.43 -25.26 1.61
CA GLU A 108 12.94 -23.92 1.22
C GLU A 108 12.92 -23.75 -0.30
N GLU A 109 13.93 -24.23 -1.02
CA GLU A 109 14.00 -24.19 -2.48
C GLU A 109 12.89 -25.03 -3.13
N LYS A 110 12.66 -26.25 -2.64
CA LYS A 110 11.53 -27.08 -3.10
C LYS A 110 10.18 -26.43 -2.85
N LEU A 111 9.97 -25.86 -1.66
CA LEU A 111 8.76 -25.14 -1.33
C LEU A 111 8.55 -23.93 -2.25
N ARG A 112 9.62 -23.24 -2.62
CA ARG A 112 9.60 -22.14 -3.58
C ARG A 112 9.10 -22.61 -4.95
N GLU A 113 9.60 -23.73 -5.45
CA GLU A 113 9.17 -24.31 -6.74
C GLU A 113 7.70 -24.74 -6.69
N GLU A 114 7.25 -25.34 -5.59
CA GLU A 114 5.85 -25.74 -5.40
C GLU A 114 4.90 -24.53 -5.35
N LEU A 115 5.31 -23.47 -4.67
CA LEU A 115 4.52 -22.23 -4.60
C LEU A 115 4.46 -21.50 -5.95
N ALA A 116 5.55 -21.54 -6.74
CA ALA A 116 5.53 -21.01 -8.10
C ALA A 116 4.54 -21.77 -8.99
N LYS A 117 4.52 -23.11 -8.93
CA LYS A 117 3.56 -23.95 -9.66
C LYS A 117 2.11 -23.68 -9.22
N LYS A 118 1.85 -23.59 -7.92
CA LYS A 118 0.51 -23.27 -7.40
C LYS A 118 0.00 -21.90 -7.85
N SER A 119 0.88 -20.90 -7.91
CA SER A 119 0.49 -19.58 -8.40
C SER A 119 0.13 -19.59 -9.90
N GLU A 120 0.70 -20.52 -10.67
CA GLU A 120 0.34 -20.76 -12.07
C GLU A 120 -1.01 -21.47 -12.21
N GLU A 121 -1.30 -22.42 -11.32
CA GLU A 121 -2.57 -23.15 -11.28
C GLU A 121 -3.71 -22.24 -10.82
N GLU A 122 -3.48 -21.34 -9.85
CA GLU A 122 -4.46 -20.33 -9.42
C GLU A 122 -4.84 -19.37 -10.56
N ASP A 123 -3.88 -18.98 -11.39
CA ASP A 123 -4.16 -18.14 -12.57
C ASP A 123 -5.00 -18.88 -13.63
N ILE A 124 -4.88 -20.20 -13.72
CA ILE A 124 -5.70 -21.04 -14.64
C ILE A 124 -7.13 -21.18 -14.08
N SER A 125 -7.29 -21.33 -12.76
CA SER A 125 -8.61 -21.45 -12.13
C SER A 125 -9.46 -20.18 -12.19
N ILE A 126 -8.84 -19.01 -12.31
CA ILE A 126 -9.53 -17.73 -12.55
C ILE A 126 -10.21 -17.74 -13.93
N LYS A 127 -9.63 -18.43 -14.92
CA LYS A 127 -10.22 -18.57 -16.26
C LYS A 127 -11.53 -19.35 -16.25
N ASP A 128 -11.62 -20.38 -15.42
CA ASP A 128 -12.82 -21.23 -15.35
C ASP A 128 -13.97 -20.53 -14.59
N ASN A 129 -13.64 -19.59 -13.69
CA ASN A 129 -14.62 -18.78 -12.96
C ASN A 129 -15.18 -17.58 -13.78
N GLU A 130 -14.49 -17.10 -14.81
CA GLU A 130 -15.05 -16.11 -15.75
C GLU A 130 -16.16 -16.71 -16.63
N ILE A 131 -16.23 -18.05 -16.74
CA ILE A 131 -17.22 -18.77 -17.55
C ILE A 131 -18.45 -19.18 -16.72
N SER A 132 -18.36 -19.21 -15.39
CA SER A 132 -19.45 -19.59 -14.48
C SER A 132 -19.63 -18.55 -13.36
N VAL A 133 -20.27 -17.43 -13.68
CA VAL A 133 -20.70 -16.47 -12.66
C VAL A 133 -22.01 -16.98 -12.06
N SER A 134 -21.93 -17.72 -10.97
CA SER A 134 -23.01 -17.85 -10.00
C SER A 134 -22.63 -17.07 -8.76
N GLU A 135 -23.56 -16.24 -8.31
CA GLU A 135 -23.42 -15.16 -7.31
C GLU A 135 -23.08 -15.61 -5.88
N GLU A 136 -23.00 -16.90 -5.59
CA GLU A 136 -22.86 -17.42 -4.22
C GLU A 136 -21.44 -17.47 -3.63
N ASN A 137 -20.39 -17.18 -4.39
CA ASN A 137 -19.00 -17.31 -3.91
C ASN A 137 -18.26 -15.97 -3.66
N LYS A 138 -18.93 -14.83 -3.72
CA LYS A 138 -18.31 -13.51 -3.49
C LYS A 138 -18.14 -13.13 -2.01
N GLU A 139 -18.88 -13.74 -1.10
CA GLU A 139 -18.87 -13.35 0.32
C GLU A 139 -17.69 -13.90 1.15
N LYS A 140 -16.98 -14.93 0.68
CA LYS A 140 -15.88 -15.55 1.45
C LYS A 140 -14.50 -14.96 1.25
N ASN A 141 -14.32 -14.04 0.31
CA ASN A 141 -12.98 -13.54 -0.07
C ASN A 141 -12.67 -12.09 0.34
N LEU A 142 -13.58 -11.38 1.00
CA LEU A 142 -13.41 -9.96 1.33
C LEU A 142 -12.66 -9.67 2.64
N ASP A 143 -12.59 -10.63 3.56
CA ASP A 143 -11.97 -10.43 4.89
C ASP A 143 -10.47 -10.71 4.97
N LEU A 144 -9.82 -11.01 3.84
CA LEU A 144 -8.45 -11.55 3.84
C LEU A 144 -7.37 -10.54 3.36
N ASP A 145 -7.71 -9.35 2.89
CA ASP A 145 -6.79 -8.58 2.03
C ASP A 145 -5.80 -7.64 2.72
N ASN A 146 -5.96 -7.30 4.00
CA ASN A 146 -4.97 -6.46 4.70
C ASN A 146 -4.01 -7.22 5.63
N GLN A 147 -4.33 -8.45 5.99
CA GLN A 147 -3.41 -9.33 6.71
C GLN A 147 -2.57 -10.20 5.76
N ASN A 148 -2.98 -10.38 4.53
CA ASN A 148 -2.49 -11.42 3.62
C ASN A 148 -1.28 -11.03 2.76
N ILE A 149 -0.87 -9.77 2.66
CA ILE A 149 0.46 -9.46 2.10
C ILE A 149 1.56 -9.97 3.04
N VAL A 150 1.28 -9.99 4.34
CA VAL A 150 2.17 -10.53 5.38
C VAL A 150 1.94 -12.03 5.59
N ASP A 151 0.71 -12.54 5.45
CA ASP A 151 0.38 -13.95 5.72
C ASP A 151 0.73 -14.92 4.60
N HIS A 152 0.89 -14.46 3.34
CA HIS A 152 1.52 -15.29 2.31
C HIS A 152 2.99 -15.61 2.58
N ASN A 153 3.61 -14.86 3.49
CA ASN A 153 4.92 -15.18 4.01
C ASN A 153 4.91 -16.33 5.04
N LYS A 154 3.74 -16.75 5.49
CA LYS A 154 3.56 -17.88 6.43
C LYS A 154 3.25 -19.23 5.72
N ALA A 155 3.78 -19.48 4.52
CA ALA A 155 3.93 -20.85 4.11
C ALA A 155 4.77 -21.52 5.20
N LYS A 156 4.16 -22.47 5.91
CA LYS A 156 4.80 -23.22 7.00
C LYS A 156 6.13 -23.76 6.50
N ILE A 157 7.22 -23.03 6.79
CA ILE A 157 8.56 -23.53 6.54
C ILE A 157 8.70 -24.81 7.33
N PRO A 158 9.20 -25.88 6.76
CA PRO A 158 9.35 -27.17 7.46
C PRO A 158 10.35 -27.15 8.62
N SER A 159 10.79 -25.98 9.07
CA SER A 159 11.76 -25.80 10.15
C SER A 159 11.26 -26.15 11.55
N LYS A 160 10.17 -26.90 11.67
CA LYS A 160 9.65 -27.40 12.96
C LYS A 160 10.60 -28.35 13.72
N ARG A 161 11.78 -28.61 13.21
CA ARG A 161 12.80 -29.41 13.91
C ARG A 161 13.44 -28.67 15.07
N TYR A 162 13.50 -27.33 15.01
CA TYR A 162 14.17 -26.50 15.99
C TYR A 162 13.20 -25.54 16.67
N LYS A 163 13.51 -25.24 17.94
CA LYS A 163 12.87 -24.16 18.68
C LYS A 163 13.75 -22.89 18.58
N ILE A 164 13.14 -21.71 18.75
CA ILE A 164 13.85 -20.46 18.60
C ILE A 164 15.11 -20.35 19.47
N GLN A 165 15.06 -20.84 20.70
CA GLN A 165 16.19 -20.80 21.63
C GLN A 165 17.38 -21.70 21.22
N GLU A 166 17.14 -22.63 20.30
CA GLU A 166 18.19 -23.52 19.77
C GLU A 166 18.96 -22.85 18.64
N VAL A 167 18.33 -21.94 17.89
CA VAL A 167 18.87 -21.37 16.66
C VAL A 167 19.25 -19.89 16.76
N ILE A 168 18.64 -19.13 17.66
CA ILE A 168 18.91 -17.70 17.88
C ILE A 168 19.52 -17.48 19.25
N LYS A 169 20.55 -16.66 19.33
CA LYS A 169 21.25 -16.35 20.58
C LYS A 169 21.13 -14.86 20.93
N PRO A 170 21.13 -14.54 22.25
CA PRO A 170 21.26 -13.15 22.70
C PRO A 170 22.53 -12.51 22.15
N ASN A 171 22.47 -11.20 21.95
CA ASN A 171 23.53 -10.38 21.33
C ASN A 171 23.84 -10.65 19.84
N GLN A 172 23.09 -11.51 19.18
CA GLN A 172 23.19 -11.70 17.75
C GLN A 172 22.70 -10.46 17.01
N VAL A 173 23.46 -10.01 16.00
CA VAL A 173 23.10 -8.87 15.14
C VAL A 173 22.30 -9.36 13.96
N ILE A 174 21.16 -8.73 13.70
CA ILE A 174 20.25 -9.09 12.61
C ILE A 174 19.70 -7.83 11.94
N LEU A 175 19.47 -7.92 10.63
CA LEU A 175 18.79 -6.89 9.85
C LEU A 175 17.29 -7.11 9.94
N VAL A 176 16.55 -6.11 10.40
CA VAL A 176 15.11 -6.19 10.63
C VAL A 176 14.37 -5.05 9.97
N GLN A 177 13.17 -5.33 9.50
CA GLN A 177 12.23 -4.34 8.98
C GLN A 177 11.01 -4.25 9.88
N VAL A 178 10.49 -3.05 10.09
CA VAL A 178 9.28 -2.82 10.90
C VAL A 178 8.05 -3.13 10.07
N LEU A 179 7.25 -4.11 10.52
CA LEU A 179 5.96 -4.46 9.92
C LEU A 179 4.81 -3.62 10.46
N LYS A 180 4.82 -3.39 11.79
CA LYS A 180 3.79 -2.61 12.49
C LYS A 180 4.48 -1.71 13.50
N ASP A 181 4.03 -0.46 13.55
CA ASP A 181 4.49 0.50 14.54
C ASP A 181 4.14 0.08 15.97
N GLU A 182 4.81 0.71 16.92
CA GLU A 182 4.49 0.60 18.33
C GLU A 182 3.03 1.02 18.58
N ARG A 183 2.32 0.25 19.39
CA ARG A 183 0.92 0.53 19.71
C ARG A 183 0.67 0.33 21.21
N GLY A 184 0.29 1.40 21.89
CA GLY A 184 0.05 1.38 23.33
C GLY A 184 1.32 0.93 24.08
N LEU A 185 1.23 -0.16 24.83
CA LEU A 185 2.36 -0.76 25.56
C LEU A 185 3.15 -1.80 24.76
N LYS A 186 2.72 -2.11 23.52
CA LYS A 186 3.37 -3.12 22.67
C LYS A 186 4.47 -2.48 21.82
N GLY A 187 5.64 -3.10 21.79
CA GLY A 187 6.71 -2.75 20.89
C GLY A 187 6.36 -3.03 19.43
N ALA A 188 7.16 -2.49 18.50
CA ALA A 188 7.00 -2.70 17.07
C ALA A 188 7.10 -4.19 16.70
N ALA A 189 6.32 -4.62 15.70
CA ALA A 189 6.46 -5.95 15.11
C ALA A 189 7.51 -5.90 14.00
N LEU A 190 8.48 -6.80 14.06
CA LEU A 190 9.63 -6.87 13.17
C LEU A 190 9.62 -8.14 12.32
N THR A 191 10.34 -8.10 11.20
CA THR A 191 10.64 -9.25 10.35
C THR A 191 12.07 -9.15 9.81
N THR A 192 12.69 -10.29 9.52
CA THR A 192 13.97 -10.34 8.79
C THR A 192 13.75 -10.46 7.28
N PHE A 193 12.53 -10.74 6.83
CA PHE A 193 12.18 -10.77 5.42
C PHE A 193 11.94 -9.35 4.90
N ILE A 194 12.95 -8.81 4.22
CA ILE A 194 12.92 -7.44 3.73
C ILE A 194 12.03 -7.33 2.49
N SER A 195 11.25 -6.25 2.42
CA SER A 195 10.47 -5.86 1.26
C SER A 195 10.69 -4.39 0.93
N ILE A 196 11.01 -4.10 -0.33
CA ILE A 196 11.27 -2.73 -0.81
C ILE A 196 10.26 -2.41 -1.90
N ALA A 197 9.42 -1.42 -1.65
CA ALA A 197 8.37 -1.01 -2.58
C ALA A 197 8.90 -0.06 -3.64
N GLY A 198 8.71 -0.43 -4.92
CA GLY A 198 8.83 0.44 -6.07
C GLY A 198 7.50 0.98 -6.55
N LYS A 199 7.47 1.62 -7.71
CA LYS A 199 6.24 2.12 -8.33
C LYS A 199 5.36 0.97 -8.81
N TYR A 200 5.93 0.05 -9.57
CA TYR A 200 5.21 -1.03 -10.26
C TYR A 200 5.39 -2.39 -9.61
N ILE A 201 6.45 -2.55 -8.84
CA ILE A 201 6.82 -3.81 -8.21
C ILE A 201 7.22 -3.64 -6.74
N VAL A 202 7.17 -4.75 -6.01
CA VAL A 202 7.81 -4.88 -4.69
C VAL A 202 8.91 -5.92 -4.82
N LEU A 203 10.12 -5.55 -4.43
CA LEU A 203 11.27 -6.45 -4.38
C LEU A 203 11.39 -7.07 -2.99
N MET A 204 11.53 -8.39 -2.95
CA MET A 204 11.81 -9.16 -1.73
C MET A 204 13.18 -9.83 -1.89
N PRO A 205 14.27 -9.13 -1.51
CA PRO A 205 15.62 -9.55 -1.89
C PRO A 205 16.13 -10.78 -1.16
N ASN A 206 15.52 -11.15 -0.05
CA ASN A 206 15.95 -12.27 0.79
C ASN A 206 14.80 -13.22 1.16
N THR A 207 13.75 -13.27 0.35
CA THR A 207 12.61 -14.14 0.60
C THR A 207 12.70 -15.37 -0.30
N PRO A 208 12.60 -16.59 0.23
CA PRO A 208 12.68 -17.83 -0.56
C PRO A 208 11.48 -18.04 -1.49
N LYS A 209 10.46 -17.21 -1.39
CA LYS A 209 9.24 -17.28 -2.20
C LYS A 209 9.44 -16.64 -3.55
N GLY A 210 9.10 -17.37 -4.61
CA GLY A 210 9.11 -16.88 -5.98
C GLY A 210 8.24 -15.64 -6.18
N GLY A 211 8.43 -14.97 -7.31
CA GLY A 211 7.64 -13.80 -7.70
C GLY A 211 6.15 -14.12 -7.88
N GLY A 212 5.35 -13.08 -7.85
CA GLY A 212 3.91 -13.19 -7.98
C GLY A 212 3.29 -11.94 -8.62
N ILE A 213 2.00 -12.01 -8.82
CA ILE A 213 1.19 -10.91 -9.33
C ILE A 213 0.21 -10.53 -8.22
N SER A 214 0.02 -9.23 -8.00
CA SER A 214 -0.94 -8.74 -7.01
C SER A 214 -2.31 -9.39 -7.19
N ARG A 215 -2.92 -9.84 -6.10
CA ARG A 215 -4.26 -10.42 -6.11
C ARG A 215 -5.35 -9.43 -6.53
N LYS A 216 -5.06 -8.13 -6.40
CA LYS A 216 -5.97 -7.06 -6.83
C LYS A 216 -6.07 -6.91 -8.35
N ILE A 217 -5.24 -7.62 -9.11
CA ILE A 217 -5.33 -7.70 -10.58
C ILE A 217 -6.19 -8.93 -10.90
N PHE A 218 -7.47 -8.73 -11.16
CA PHE A 218 -8.43 -9.81 -11.37
C PHE A 218 -8.50 -10.25 -12.84
N ASN A 219 -8.15 -9.39 -13.79
CA ASN A 219 -8.26 -9.67 -15.22
C ASN A 219 -7.22 -10.73 -15.65
N PHE A 220 -7.70 -11.88 -16.13
CA PHE A 220 -6.85 -12.98 -16.57
C PHE A 220 -5.91 -12.59 -17.74
N GLY A 221 -6.41 -11.79 -18.69
CA GLY A 221 -5.61 -11.32 -19.83
C GLY A 221 -4.42 -10.43 -19.38
N GLU A 222 -4.64 -9.57 -18.41
CA GLU A 222 -3.59 -8.74 -17.79
C GLU A 222 -2.58 -9.60 -17.03
N ARG A 223 -3.06 -10.55 -16.22
CA ARG A 223 -2.19 -11.48 -15.50
C ARG A 223 -1.29 -12.28 -16.44
N LYS A 224 -1.83 -12.78 -17.55
CA LYS A 224 -1.08 -13.50 -18.59
C LYS A 224 0.02 -12.64 -19.20
N LYS A 225 -0.28 -11.38 -19.54
CA LYS A 225 0.71 -10.42 -20.06
C LYS A 225 1.81 -10.15 -19.06
N ILE A 226 1.47 -9.92 -17.80
CA ILE A 226 2.43 -9.67 -16.73
C ILE A 226 3.35 -10.89 -16.53
N ARG A 227 2.80 -12.10 -16.55
CA ARG A 227 3.57 -13.34 -16.44
C ARG A 227 4.54 -13.51 -17.60
N SER A 228 4.11 -13.21 -18.81
CA SER A 228 5.00 -13.21 -19.99
C SER A 228 6.18 -12.25 -19.79
N ILE A 229 5.90 -11.04 -19.31
CA ILE A 229 6.94 -10.05 -19.02
C ILE A 229 7.90 -10.55 -17.92
N LEU A 230 7.35 -11.12 -16.84
CA LEU A 230 8.18 -11.63 -15.73
C LEU A 230 9.10 -12.79 -16.16
N ASN A 231 8.64 -13.65 -17.06
CA ASN A 231 9.45 -14.76 -17.59
C ASN A 231 10.60 -14.28 -18.48
N GLU A 232 10.47 -13.10 -19.09
CA GLU A 232 11.50 -12.49 -19.92
C GLU A 232 12.53 -11.69 -19.09
N ILE A 233 12.18 -11.28 -17.88
CA ILE A 233 13.04 -10.49 -16.99
C ILE A 233 13.96 -11.44 -16.20
N LYS A 234 15.24 -11.14 -16.21
CA LYS A 234 16.21 -11.89 -15.40
C LYS A 234 16.16 -11.42 -13.94
N ILE A 235 15.50 -12.18 -13.11
CA ILE A 235 15.45 -11.94 -11.66
C ILE A 235 16.47 -12.87 -11.00
N PRO A 236 17.34 -12.38 -10.09
CA PRO A 236 18.23 -13.24 -9.31
C PRO A 236 17.44 -14.32 -8.56
N LYS A 237 17.92 -15.56 -8.56
CA LYS A 237 17.22 -16.73 -7.97
C LYS A 237 16.85 -16.56 -6.50
N GLU A 238 17.60 -15.77 -5.76
CA GLU A 238 17.41 -15.52 -4.32
C GLU A 238 16.35 -14.45 -4.03
N MET A 239 15.89 -13.73 -5.06
CA MET A 239 14.96 -12.62 -4.91
C MET A 239 13.56 -12.99 -5.35
N GLY A 240 12.56 -12.54 -4.57
CA GLY A 240 11.17 -12.54 -4.95
C GLY A 240 10.72 -11.18 -5.49
N LEU A 241 9.73 -11.17 -6.37
CA LEU A 241 9.18 -9.96 -6.96
C LEU A 241 7.66 -10.08 -7.05
N ILE A 242 6.95 -9.04 -6.63
CA ILE A 242 5.49 -8.97 -6.77
C ILE A 242 5.15 -7.76 -7.62
N VAL A 243 4.40 -7.97 -8.70
CA VAL A 243 3.87 -6.88 -9.52
C VAL A 243 2.65 -6.28 -8.84
N ARG A 244 2.70 -4.96 -8.61
CA ARG A 244 1.62 -4.17 -8.01
C ARG A 244 0.53 -3.86 -9.04
N THR A 245 -0.64 -3.43 -8.58
CA THR A 245 -1.74 -2.98 -9.45
C THR A 245 -1.32 -1.86 -10.41
N ALA A 246 -0.46 -0.94 -9.97
CA ALA A 246 0.10 0.11 -10.82
C ALA A 246 0.96 -0.42 -11.99
N GLY A 247 1.44 -1.66 -11.91
CA GLY A 247 2.24 -2.32 -12.96
C GLY A 247 1.41 -3.08 -13.99
N SER A 248 0.07 -3.15 -13.86
CA SER A 248 -0.82 -3.98 -14.67
C SER A 248 -0.69 -3.73 -16.18
N ASN A 249 -0.63 -2.44 -16.59
CA ASN A 249 -0.58 -2.04 -18.00
C ASN A 249 0.77 -1.44 -18.40
N LYS A 250 1.85 -1.83 -17.73
CA LYS A 250 3.18 -1.28 -18.01
C LYS A 250 3.98 -2.15 -18.95
N THR A 251 4.95 -1.52 -19.61
CA THR A 251 5.86 -2.22 -20.53
C THR A 251 6.94 -2.96 -19.74
N LYS A 252 7.57 -3.94 -20.41
CA LYS A 252 8.75 -4.64 -19.87
C LYS A 252 9.83 -3.66 -19.40
N ASN A 253 10.12 -2.63 -20.21
CA ASN A 253 11.14 -1.63 -19.89
C ASN A 253 10.81 -0.84 -18.61
N ASP A 254 9.53 -0.51 -18.38
CA ASP A 254 9.11 0.21 -17.18
C ASP A 254 9.32 -0.66 -15.92
N ILE A 255 9.01 -1.94 -16.01
CA ILE A 255 9.20 -2.91 -14.91
C ILE A 255 10.70 -3.20 -14.67
N GLU A 256 11.50 -3.36 -15.73
CA GLU A 256 12.96 -3.54 -15.62
C GLU A 256 13.65 -2.32 -15.01
N HIS A 257 13.22 -1.11 -15.37
CA HIS A 257 13.75 0.13 -14.79
C HIS A 257 13.47 0.19 -13.28
N ASP A 258 12.23 -0.11 -12.86
CA ASP A 258 11.85 -0.15 -11.44
C ASP A 258 12.65 -1.22 -10.68
N LEU A 259 12.81 -2.42 -11.26
CA LEU A 259 13.61 -3.51 -10.70
C LEU A 259 15.08 -3.11 -10.50
N THR A 260 15.70 -2.52 -11.51
CA THR A 260 17.10 -2.08 -11.45
C THR A 260 17.30 -1.06 -10.32
N SER A 261 16.40 -0.08 -10.21
CA SER A 261 16.43 0.93 -9.15
C SER A 261 16.30 0.30 -7.76
N LEU A 262 15.43 -0.71 -7.61
CA LEU A 262 15.24 -1.40 -6.33
C LEU A 262 16.44 -2.28 -5.95
N ILE A 263 17.07 -2.92 -6.92
CA ILE A 263 18.30 -3.71 -6.69
C ILE A 263 19.45 -2.80 -6.26
N GLU A 264 19.61 -1.64 -6.89
CA GLU A 264 20.60 -0.64 -6.49
C GLU A 264 20.34 -0.15 -5.06
N ASN A 265 19.08 0.11 -4.71
CA ASN A 265 18.71 0.49 -3.35
C ASN A 265 19.02 -0.61 -2.34
N TRP A 266 18.70 -1.87 -2.66
CA TRP A 266 19.06 -3.00 -1.83
C TRP A 266 20.58 -3.14 -1.61
N ASN A 267 21.36 -2.93 -2.66
CA ASN A 267 22.83 -2.98 -2.55
C ASN A 267 23.37 -1.89 -1.62
N LYS A 268 22.80 -0.66 -1.69
CA LYS A 268 23.13 0.42 -0.74
C LYS A 268 22.76 0.07 0.70
N ILE A 269 21.58 -0.52 0.92
CA ILE A 269 21.12 -0.97 2.24
C ILE A 269 22.13 -2.00 2.81
N LYS A 270 22.55 -2.98 2.02
CA LYS A 270 23.56 -3.97 2.44
C LYS A 270 24.88 -3.31 2.80
N GLU A 271 25.37 -2.41 1.98
CA GLU A 271 26.63 -1.70 2.21
C GLU A 271 26.60 -0.90 3.52
N ILE A 272 25.52 -0.14 3.74
CA ILE A 272 25.33 0.62 4.98
C ILE A 272 25.26 -0.33 6.18
N ALA A 273 24.50 -1.42 6.08
CA ALA A 273 24.38 -2.39 7.16
C ALA A 273 25.70 -3.04 7.52
N MET A 274 26.53 -3.37 6.54
CA MET A 274 27.86 -3.96 6.76
C MET A 274 28.85 -2.99 7.43
N ASN A 275 28.68 -1.69 7.24
CA ASN A 275 29.52 -0.64 7.80
C ASN A 275 28.96 -0.01 9.09
N SER A 276 27.83 -0.50 9.57
CA SER A 276 27.14 0.04 10.74
C SER A 276 27.27 -0.86 11.97
N ILE A 277 27.16 -0.26 13.15
CA ILE A 277 27.15 -0.97 14.42
C ILE A 277 25.72 -0.99 14.95
N ALA A 278 25.23 -2.17 15.35
CA ALA A 278 23.89 -2.31 15.94
C ALA A 278 23.84 -1.74 17.38
N PRO A 279 22.73 -1.11 17.78
CA PRO A 279 21.54 -0.82 16.97
C PRO A 279 21.70 0.43 16.11
N SER A 280 21.21 0.40 14.86
CA SER A 280 21.24 1.58 13.98
C SER A 280 20.15 1.53 12.92
N LEU A 281 19.66 2.72 12.53
CA LEU A 281 18.78 2.88 11.37
C LEU A 281 19.60 2.74 10.08
N ILE A 282 19.23 1.80 9.23
CA ILE A 282 19.92 1.52 7.96
C ILE A 282 19.19 2.18 6.78
N HIS A 283 17.87 2.05 6.75
CA HIS A 283 17.07 2.62 5.69
C HIS A 283 15.76 3.17 6.25
N GLN A 284 15.48 4.40 5.92
CA GLN A 284 14.21 5.04 6.26
C GLN A 284 13.28 4.92 5.07
N GLU A 285 12.01 4.53 5.33
CA GLU A 285 10.95 4.58 4.33
C GLU A 285 10.82 5.99 3.77
N SER A 286 10.44 6.07 2.53
CA SER A 286 10.28 7.34 1.82
C SER A 286 9.35 8.28 2.58
N ASP A 287 9.69 9.58 2.61
CA ASP A 287 8.80 10.61 3.13
C ASP A 287 7.49 10.69 2.35
N ILE A 288 6.53 11.44 2.88
CA ILE A 288 5.18 11.56 2.32
C ILE A 288 5.18 11.98 0.85
N ILE A 289 6.08 12.88 0.42
CA ILE A 289 6.14 13.34 -0.97
C ILE A 289 6.52 12.17 -1.89
N LYS A 290 7.55 11.43 -1.53
CA LYS A 290 8.02 10.28 -2.30
C LYS A 290 7.00 9.15 -2.29
N ARG A 291 6.39 8.84 -1.12
CA ARG A 291 5.31 7.85 -1.03
C ARG A 291 4.13 8.21 -1.90
N THR A 292 3.72 9.48 -1.89
CA THR A 292 2.62 9.99 -2.72
C THR A 292 2.88 9.81 -4.21
N LEU A 293 4.06 10.16 -4.68
CA LEU A 293 4.45 9.99 -6.09
C LEU A 293 4.54 8.51 -6.48
N ARG A 294 4.94 7.66 -5.55
CA ARG A 294 5.01 6.22 -5.76
C ARG A 294 3.63 5.55 -5.76
N ASP A 295 2.76 5.88 -4.81
CA ASP A 295 1.55 5.11 -4.49
C ASP A 295 0.24 5.79 -4.92
N ILE A 296 0.13 7.12 -4.85
CA ILE A 296 -1.10 7.87 -5.12
C ILE A 296 -1.12 8.40 -6.56
N TYR A 297 0.02 8.92 -7.04
CA TYR A 297 0.12 9.44 -8.40
C TYR A 297 -0.09 8.34 -9.44
N ASP A 298 -0.93 8.61 -10.45
CA ASP A 298 -1.17 7.78 -11.63
C ASP A 298 -1.03 8.59 -12.93
N ASP A 299 -1.13 7.90 -14.07
CA ASP A 299 -0.96 8.53 -15.39
C ASP A 299 -2.12 9.48 -15.74
N ASP A 300 -3.30 9.31 -15.15
CA ASP A 300 -4.48 10.15 -15.35
C ASP A 300 -4.35 11.49 -14.63
N THR A 301 -3.46 11.59 -13.66
CA THR A 301 -3.16 12.85 -12.97
C THR A 301 -2.54 13.86 -13.93
N LYS A 302 -3.21 15.00 -14.12
CA LYS A 302 -2.76 16.05 -15.06
C LYS A 302 -1.59 16.83 -14.51
N ASN A 303 -1.68 17.32 -13.29
CA ASN A 303 -0.68 18.17 -12.68
C ASN A 303 -0.40 17.74 -11.24
N ILE A 304 0.82 17.99 -10.82
CA ILE A 304 1.29 17.87 -9.43
C ILE A 304 1.75 19.26 -9.02
N ILE A 305 0.99 19.92 -8.18
CA ILE A 305 1.23 21.31 -7.78
C ILE A 305 1.82 21.31 -6.39
N VAL A 306 3.02 21.87 -6.24
CA VAL A 306 3.78 21.83 -4.99
C VAL A 306 4.05 23.23 -4.48
N GLN A 307 3.56 23.52 -3.26
CA GLN A 307 3.91 24.69 -2.48
C GLN A 307 5.08 24.36 -1.55
N GLY A 308 6.08 25.22 -1.50
CA GLY A 308 7.33 25.03 -0.77
C GLY A 308 8.49 24.64 -1.69
N ASN A 309 9.62 25.34 -1.52
CA ASN A 309 10.76 25.17 -2.44
C ASN A 309 11.43 23.80 -2.27
N GLU A 310 11.66 23.40 -1.04
CA GLU A 310 12.28 22.09 -0.72
C GLU A 310 11.42 20.94 -1.19
N GLY A 311 10.10 20.98 -0.91
CA GLY A 311 9.15 19.98 -1.37
C GLY A 311 9.10 19.86 -2.88
N TYR A 312 9.13 21.00 -3.59
CA TYR A 312 9.18 21.02 -5.04
C TYR A 312 10.46 20.35 -5.59
N GLN A 313 11.63 20.68 -5.06
CA GLN A 313 12.89 20.07 -5.48
C GLN A 313 12.92 18.58 -5.20
N LYS A 314 12.46 18.18 -4.02
CA LYS A 314 12.35 16.78 -3.62
C LYS A 314 11.43 15.99 -4.56
N ALA A 315 10.23 16.51 -4.83
CA ALA A 315 9.28 15.91 -5.77
C ALA A 315 9.87 15.77 -7.17
N LYS A 316 10.50 16.84 -7.68
CA LYS A 316 11.11 16.85 -9.00
C LYS A 316 12.27 15.87 -9.14
N ASN A 317 13.16 15.80 -8.15
CA ASN A 317 14.29 14.89 -8.16
C ASN A 317 13.84 13.44 -8.07
N PHE A 318 12.85 13.14 -7.23
CA PHE A 318 12.32 11.79 -7.12
C PHE A 318 11.59 11.36 -8.38
N MET A 319 10.79 12.23 -9.00
CA MET A 319 10.10 11.93 -10.25
C MET A 319 11.07 11.67 -11.40
N LYS A 320 12.24 12.33 -11.45
CA LYS A 320 13.27 12.03 -12.44
C LYS A 320 13.78 10.59 -12.36
N ILE A 321 13.85 10.04 -11.16
CA ILE A 321 14.27 8.66 -10.92
C ILE A 321 13.12 7.71 -11.22
N LEU A 322 11.92 8.01 -10.72
CA LEU A 322 10.76 7.13 -10.76
C LEU A 322 10.14 7.07 -12.16
N MET A 323 9.88 8.24 -12.77
CA MET A 323 9.21 8.39 -14.08
C MET A 323 9.74 9.63 -14.82
N PRO A 324 10.88 9.54 -15.47
CA PRO A 324 11.51 10.70 -16.13
C PRO A 324 10.61 11.45 -17.12
N LYS A 325 9.73 10.72 -17.81
CA LYS A 325 8.79 11.28 -18.79
C LYS A 325 7.75 12.22 -18.17
N ASN A 326 7.43 12.05 -16.88
CA ASN A 326 6.35 12.74 -16.19
C ASN A 326 6.83 13.93 -15.34
N VAL A 327 8.11 14.23 -15.32
CA VAL A 327 8.70 15.37 -14.57
C VAL A 327 8.03 16.70 -14.91
N LYS A 328 7.57 16.88 -16.16
CA LYS A 328 6.90 18.09 -16.63
C LYS A 328 5.56 18.36 -15.95
N LYS A 329 4.93 17.33 -15.37
CA LYS A 329 3.66 17.46 -14.63
C LYS A 329 3.84 18.13 -13.27
N ILE A 330 5.06 18.16 -12.72
CA ILE A 330 5.37 18.81 -11.45
C ILE A 330 5.52 20.32 -11.66
N LYS A 331 4.64 21.07 -11.00
CA LYS A 331 4.59 22.54 -11.09
C LYS A 331 4.84 23.15 -9.72
N LYS A 332 5.71 24.16 -9.69
CA LYS A 332 5.95 24.96 -8.49
C LYS A 332 4.84 25.98 -8.32
N TYR A 333 4.19 25.97 -7.17
CA TYR A 333 3.23 27.01 -6.79
C TYR A 333 3.97 28.30 -6.40
N ARG A 334 3.53 29.46 -6.92
CA ARG A 334 4.22 30.74 -6.74
C ARG A 334 3.33 31.90 -6.29
N GLU A 335 2.03 31.64 -6.09
CA GLU A 335 1.10 32.70 -5.73
C GLU A 335 1.19 33.05 -4.24
N LYS A 336 0.71 34.24 -3.88
CA LYS A 336 0.73 34.74 -2.49
C LYS A 336 -0.31 34.04 -1.60
N GLN A 337 -1.47 33.70 -2.16
CA GLN A 337 -2.50 32.96 -1.43
C GLN A 337 -2.05 31.52 -1.23
N PRO A 338 -2.19 30.95 -0.01
CA PRO A 338 -1.86 29.54 0.21
C PRO A 338 -2.59 28.60 -0.73
N LEU A 339 -1.89 27.58 -1.22
CA LEU A 339 -2.38 26.64 -2.23
C LEU A 339 -3.71 25.99 -1.85
N PHE A 340 -3.83 25.49 -0.63
CA PHE A 340 -5.03 24.77 -0.18
C PHE A 340 -6.24 25.69 0.00
N ILE A 341 -5.99 26.98 0.33
CA ILE A 341 -7.07 27.98 0.38
C ILE A 341 -7.56 28.31 -1.02
N LYS A 342 -6.63 28.57 -1.96
CA LYS A 342 -6.99 28.91 -3.35
C LYS A 342 -7.80 27.82 -4.03
N GLU A 343 -7.43 26.57 -3.79
CA GLU A 343 -8.07 25.40 -4.39
C GLU A 343 -9.29 24.90 -3.61
N ASN A 344 -9.76 25.65 -2.60
CA ASN A 344 -10.87 25.28 -1.70
C ASN A 344 -10.67 23.92 -1.01
N ILE A 345 -9.42 23.52 -0.80
CA ILE A 345 -9.09 22.26 -0.14
C ILE A 345 -9.32 22.37 1.36
N GLU A 346 -8.94 23.49 2.00
CA GLU A 346 -9.14 23.69 3.46
C GLU A 346 -10.61 23.58 3.87
N GLU A 347 -11.51 24.19 3.09
CA GLU A 347 -12.94 24.11 3.35
C GLU A 347 -13.45 22.66 3.26
N LYS A 348 -13.03 21.94 2.22
CA LYS A 348 -13.40 20.53 2.03
C LYS A 348 -12.78 19.58 3.06
N LEU A 349 -11.59 19.87 3.54
CA LEU A 349 -10.99 19.09 4.63
C LEU A 349 -11.74 19.31 5.95
N ASN A 350 -12.30 20.49 6.20
CA ASN A 350 -13.14 20.73 7.36
C ASN A 350 -14.45 19.91 7.31
N GLU A 351 -15.02 19.69 6.12
CA GLU A 351 -16.19 18.84 5.94
C GLU A 351 -15.98 17.38 6.38
N ILE A 352 -14.73 16.92 6.47
CA ILE A 352 -14.40 15.58 6.97
C ILE A 352 -14.85 15.37 8.42
N TYR A 353 -14.94 16.44 9.20
CA TYR A 353 -15.40 16.39 10.60
C TYR A 353 -16.93 16.45 10.74
N ASP A 354 -17.64 16.76 9.66
CA ASP A 354 -19.10 16.81 9.69
C ASP A 354 -19.67 15.38 9.75
N THR A 355 -20.69 15.21 10.58
CA THR A 355 -21.41 13.93 10.67
C THR A 355 -22.28 13.68 9.45
N GLN A 356 -22.73 14.73 8.79
CA GLN A 356 -23.62 14.66 7.63
C GLN A 356 -22.86 14.94 6.33
N VAL A 357 -23.00 14.04 5.35
CA VAL A 357 -22.43 14.16 4.01
C VAL A 357 -23.53 14.22 2.97
N LYS A 358 -23.55 15.26 2.16
CA LYS A 358 -24.56 15.45 1.10
C LYS A 358 -24.23 14.64 -0.13
N LEU A 359 -25.24 14.02 -0.72
CA LEU A 359 -25.17 13.35 -2.01
C LEU A 359 -25.61 14.30 -3.14
N ASN A 360 -25.12 14.08 -4.36
CA ASN A 360 -25.48 14.92 -5.52
C ASN A 360 -26.97 14.80 -5.89
N SER A 361 -27.57 13.64 -5.67
CA SER A 361 -29.00 13.39 -5.86
C SER A 361 -29.92 14.19 -4.92
N GLY A 362 -29.37 14.78 -3.85
CA GLY A 362 -30.10 15.47 -2.80
C GLY A 362 -30.38 14.62 -1.56
N GLY A 363 -29.94 13.36 -1.54
CA GLY A 363 -29.85 12.54 -0.35
C GLY A 363 -28.66 12.93 0.54
N TYR A 364 -28.49 12.25 1.65
CA TYR A 364 -27.35 12.47 2.54
C TYR A 364 -27.05 11.23 3.38
N LEU A 365 -25.78 11.14 3.79
CA LEU A 365 -25.28 10.14 4.73
C LEU A 365 -25.16 10.74 6.12
N VAL A 366 -25.36 9.95 7.14
CA VAL A 366 -25.04 10.30 8.54
C VAL A 366 -24.00 9.30 9.06
N ILE A 367 -22.80 9.79 9.34
CA ILE A 367 -21.64 8.96 9.75
C ILE A 367 -21.36 9.23 11.21
N ASN A 368 -21.58 8.23 12.06
CA ASN A 368 -21.40 8.32 13.51
C ASN A 368 -20.36 7.29 14.00
N PRO A 369 -19.11 7.71 14.27
CA PRO A 369 -18.16 6.85 14.97
C PRO A 369 -18.59 6.65 16.43
N THR A 370 -18.54 5.40 16.90
CA THR A 370 -18.73 5.02 18.30
C THR A 370 -17.46 4.38 18.84
N GLU A 371 -17.44 4.00 20.12
CA GLU A 371 -16.31 3.32 20.71
C GLU A 371 -15.97 1.98 20.03
N ALA A 372 -16.98 1.23 19.58
CA ALA A 372 -16.83 -0.13 19.06
C ALA A 372 -17.00 -0.25 17.53
N LEU A 373 -17.70 0.69 16.90
CA LEU A 373 -18.04 0.62 15.48
C LEU A 373 -18.34 2.01 14.90
N VAL A 374 -18.40 2.07 13.57
CA VAL A 374 -18.91 3.23 12.83
C VAL A 374 -20.27 2.85 12.25
N SER A 375 -21.32 3.63 12.56
CA SER A 375 -22.63 3.48 11.93
C SER A 375 -22.81 4.52 10.83
N ILE A 376 -23.36 4.09 9.69
CA ILE A 376 -23.66 4.94 8.54
C ILE A 376 -25.12 4.72 8.16
N ASP A 377 -25.92 5.78 8.24
CA ASP A 377 -27.32 5.82 7.83
C ASP A 377 -27.45 6.56 6.50
N ILE A 378 -28.32 6.08 5.61
CA ILE A 378 -28.56 6.65 4.29
C ILE A 378 -29.96 7.24 4.23
N ASN A 379 -30.05 8.52 3.87
CA ASN A 379 -31.31 9.24 3.75
C ASN A 379 -31.52 9.72 2.30
N SER A 380 -32.67 9.43 1.72
CA SER A 380 -33.03 9.86 0.36
C SER A 380 -33.28 11.36 0.24
N GLY A 381 -33.62 12.05 1.35
CA GLY A 381 -33.80 13.50 1.39
C GLY A 381 -34.82 14.00 0.36
N LYS A 382 -34.42 15.02 -0.44
CA LYS A 382 -35.25 15.64 -1.46
C LYS A 382 -35.24 14.92 -2.81
N SER A 383 -34.56 13.78 -2.94
CA SER A 383 -34.44 13.01 -4.19
C SER A 383 -35.77 12.34 -4.63
N ILE A 384 -36.85 12.48 -3.85
CA ILE A 384 -38.18 11.88 -4.07
C ILE A 384 -38.90 12.44 -5.32
N ARG A 385 -38.22 13.01 -6.28
CA ARG A 385 -38.81 13.56 -7.51
C ARG A 385 -39.04 12.56 -8.65
N GLN A 386 -38.56 11.33 -8.48
CA GLN A 386 -38.75 10.27 -9.49
C GLN A 386 -40.09 9.55 -9.28
N LYS A 387 -40.67 9.09 -10.40
CA LYS A 387 -42.01 8.49 -10.43
C LYS A 387 -42.11 7.09 -9.78
N ASN A 388 -40.96 6.49 -9.40
CA ASN A 388 -40.90 5.16 -8.81
C ASN A 388 -40.00 5.19 -7.57
N VAL A 389 -40.55 4.78 -6.42
CA VAL A 389 -39.87 4.77 -5.12
C VAL A 389 -38.69 3.77 -5.09
N GLU A 390 -38.87 2.61 -5.70
CA GLU A 390 -37.84 1.57 -5.73
C GLU A 390 -36.61 1.97 -6.55
N SER A 391 -36.81 2.58 -7.74
CA SER A 391 -35.69 3.07 -8.55
C SER A 391 -34.94 4.20 -7.86
N THR A 392 -35.66 5.08 -7.14
CA THR A 392 -35.05 6.17 -6.35
C THR A 392 -34.20 5.61 -5.22
N ALA A 393 -34.68 4.57 -4.51
CA ALA A 393 -33.94 3.94 -3.43
C ALA A 393 -32.64 3.26 -3.97
N LEU A 394 -32.74 2.54 -5.10
CA LEU A 394 -31.59 1.91 -5.72
C LEU A 394 -30.53 2.92 -6.15
N ASP A 395 -30.93 3.97 -6.86
CA ASP A 395 -30.03 5.03 -7.34
C ASP A 395 -29.34 5.74 -6.16
N THR A 396 -30.10 6.05 -5.11
CA THR A 396 -29.57 6.65 -3.87
C THR A 396 -28.58 5.72 -3.18
N ASN A 397 -28.88 4.42 -3.08
CA ASN A 397 -27.99 3.44 -2.46
C ASN A 397 -26.68 3.24 -3.25
N LEU A 398 -26.73 3.23 -4.58
CA LEU A 398 -25.54 3.13 -5.42
C LEU A 398 -24.64 4.36 -5.27
N GLU A 399 -25.21 5.57 -5.33
CA GLU A 399 -24.47 6.80 -5.09
C GLU A 399 -23.89 6.86 -3.67
N ALA A 400 -24.69 6.42 -2.68
CA ALA A 400 -24.26 6.35 -1.29
C ALA A 400 -23.07 5.38 -1.12
N ALA A 401 -23.08 4.22 -1.79
CA ALA A 401 -22.00 3.24 -1.69
C ALA A 401 -20.67 3.81 -2.20
N GLU A 402 -20.68 4.55 -3.31
CA GLU A 402 -19.49 5.22 -3.85
C GLU A 402 -18.98 6.31 -2.88
N GLU A 403 -19.90 7.13 -2.35
CA GLU A 403 -19.55 8.19 -1.41
C GLU A 403 -19.04 7.63 -0.07
N ILE A 404 -19.63 6.55 0.44
CA ILE A 404 -19.18 5.87 1.66
C ILE A 404 -17.76 5.35 1.48
N ALA A 405 -17.45 4.72 0.35
CA ALA A 405 -16.10 4.24 0.06
C ALA A 405 -15.08 5.38 0.11
N ARG A 406 -15.40 6.54 -0.46
CA ARG A 406 -14.58 7.74 -0.39
C ARG A 406 -14.44 8.26 1.04
N GLN A 407 -15.54 8.36 1.80
CA GLN A 407 -15.53 8.86 3.17
C GLN A 407 -14.75 7.95 4.13
N ILE A 408 -14.83 6.64 3.97
CA ILE A 408 -14.01 5.67 4.72
C ILE A 408 -12.52 5.98 4.53
N LYS A 409 -12.11 6.23 3.29
CA LYS A 409 -10.72 6.50 2.93
C LYS A 409 -10.24 7.84 3.47
N ILE A 410 -10.96 8.93 3.21
CA ILE A 410 -10.52 10.29 3.59
C ILE A 410 -10.60 10.55 5.09
N ARG A 411 -11.53 9.88 5.81
CA ARG A 411 -11.68 9.95 7.28
C ARG A 411 -10.83 8.93 8.01
N ASP A 412 -10.13 8.04 7.29
CA ASP A 412 -9.34 6.94 7.85
C ASP A 412 -10.15 6.06 8.82
N LEU A 413 -11.39 5.74 8.44
CA LEU A 413 -12.27 4.91 9.24
C LEU A 413 -11.82 3.45 9.20
N SER A 414 -11.82 2.79 10.35
CA SER A 414 -11.37 1.40 10.49
C SER A 414 -12.22 0.62 11.47
N GLY A 415 -12.03 -0.69 11.50
CA GLY A 415 -12.78 -1.59 12.36
C GLY A 415 -14.11 -2.01 11.74
N LEU A 416 -15.14 -2.19 12.58
CA LEU A 416 -16.47 -2.59 12.14
C LEU A 416 -17.25 -1.37 11.63
N ILE A 417 -17.71 -1.41 10.38
CA ILE A 417 -18.52 -0.36 9.77
C ILE A 417 -19.85 -0.97 9.38
N ILE A 418 -20.93 -0.42 9.94
CA ILE A 418 -22.31 -0.86 9.69
C ILE A 418 -23.00 0.18 8.83
N ILE A 419 -23.56 -0.25 7.71
CA ILE A 419 -24.26 0.62 6.75
C ILE A 419 -25.73 0.19 6.70
N ASP A 420 -26.63 1.13 6.95
CA ASP A 420 -28.08 0.93 6.82
C ASP A 420 -28.54 1.49 5.47
N PHE A 421 -28.73 0.59 4.50
CA PHE A 421 -29.22 0.93 3.17
C PHE A 421 -30.75 1.15 3.18
N ILE A 422 -31.22 2.04 2.30
CA ILE A 422 -32.66 2.30 2.15
C ILE A 422 -33.35 1.07 1.56
#